data_3c8533d1a7aea2fd934129fb3ef87a83
#
_entry.id   3c8533d1a7aea2fd934129fb3ef87a83
#
_cell.length_a   1.000
_cell.length_b   1.000
_cell.length_c   1.000
_cell.angle_alpha   90.00
_cell.angle_beta   90.00
_cell.angle_gamma   90.00
#
_symmetry.space_group_name_H-M   'P 1'
#
loop_
_entity.id
_entity.type
_entity.pdbx_description
1 polymer ?
#
loop_
_entity_poly.entity_id
_entity_poly.type
_entity_poly.pdbx_seq_one_letter_code
_entity_poly.pdbx_strand_id
1 'polypeptide(L)'
;ATLDSHAKTIYENIVSLEKSTKGFDQREFLKNIESRDYSMARLSQVNQEYGEIFGNIKKAKIELEKLCSTLKEVKHVEGYVTELEHIQENVYNRDGPVSKSLRSWALEIISQKASEYLEKLNTKIQRISLSEKTRDVNISCYSRNTVLEIESLSGGEQVSVALALRLGMSHLLGASNLNFMILDEPTAHLDSERRKSLVNVLSQL
;
A
#
# COMPACT_ATOMS: atom_id res chain seq x y z
N ALA A 1 -55.69 97.10 -1.93
CA ALA A 1 -56.21 95.79 -1.51
C ALA A 1 -55.25 94.65 -1.72
N THR A 2 -54.34 94.60 -2.70
CA THR A 2 -53.38 93.46 -3.01
C THR A 2 -52.12 93.54 -2.16
N LEU A 3 -51.63 94.72 -1.75
CA LEU A 3 -50.46 94.90 -0.89
C LEU A 3 -50.72 94.40 0.55
N ASP A 4 -51.95 94.58 1.03
CA ASP A 4 -52.37 94.23 2.38
C ASP A 4 -52.49 92.67 2.55
N SER A 5 -52.94 92.03 1.52
CA SER A 5 -53.01 90.55 1.53
C SER A 5 -51.59 89.87 1.54
N HIS A 6 -50.63 90.44 0.78
CA HIS A 6 -49.23 89.94 0.78
C HIS A 6 -48.54 90.19 2.13
N ALA A 7 -48.76 91.39 2.76
CA ALA A 7 -48.20 91.69 4.05
C ALA A 7 -48.75 90.71 5.13
N LYS A 8 -50.02 90.38 5.05
CA LYS A 8 -50.68 89.46 5.99
C LYS A 8 -50.12 88.04 5.84
N THR A 9 -49.92 87.57 4.62
CA THR A 9 -49.32 86.23 4.33
C THR A 9 -47.88 86.16 4.85
N ILE A 10 -47.10 87.24 4.68
CA ILE A 10 -45.70 87.26 5.17
C ILE A 10 -45.70 87.28 6.69
N TYR A 11 -46.62 88.02 7.35
CA TYR A 11 -46.73 88.04 8.79
C TYR A 11 -47.13 86.66 9.37
N GLU A 12 -48.09 85.97 8.78
CA GLU A 12 -48.51 84.62 9.13
C GLU A 12 -47.39 83.63 8.98
N ASN A 13 -46.58 83.71 7.91
CA ASN A 13 -45.38 82.87 7.68
C ASN A 13 -44.30 83.18 8.75
N ILE A 14 -44.05 84.44 9.10
CA ILE A 14 -43.08 84.80 10.13
C ILE A 14 -43.53 84.21 11.51
N VAL A 15 -44.77 84.37 11.89
CA VAL A 15 -45.30 83.81 13.16
C VAL A 15 -45.22 82.27 13.16
N SER A 16 -45.49 81.65 12.04
CA SER A 16 -45.35 80.21 11.88
C SER A 16 -43.92 79.76 12.07
N LEU A 17 -42.98 80.43 11.41
CA LEU A 17 -41.53 80.17 11.52
C LEU A 17 -41.01 80.41 12.94
N GLU A 18 -41.38 81.51 13.55
CA GLU A 18 -41.02 81.81 14.97
C GLU A 18 -41.56 80.75 15.93
N LYS A 19 -42.77 80.25 15.68
CA LYS A 19 -43.37 79.19 16.49
C LYS A 19 -42.66 77.86 16.29
N SER A 20 -42.27 77.54 15.07
CA SER A 20 -41.56 76.34 14.72
C SER A 20 -40.10 76.33 15.18
N THR A 21 -39.44 77.48 15.26
CA THR A 21 -38.08 77.70 15.73
C THR A 21 -37.96 78.03 17.22
N LYS A 22 -39.09 78.18 17.92
CA LYS A 22 -39.09 78.48 19.35
C LYS A 22 -38.42 77.42 20.17
N GLY A 23 -37.29 77.78 20.81
CA GLY A 23 -36.47 76.88 21.58
C GLY A 23 -35.36 76.14 20.76
N PHE A 24 -35.17 76.52 19.50
CA PHE A 24 -34.04 75.98 18.70
C PHE A 24 -32.74 76.60 19.21
N ASP A 25 -31.86 75.75 19.77
CA ASP A 25 -30.45 76.09 20.04
C ASP A 25 -29.53 75.56 18.98
N GLN A 26 -28.97 76.46 18.18
CA GLN A 26 -28.05 76.17 17.07
C GLN A 26 -26.82 75.43 17.59
N ARG A 27 -26.33 75.73 18.80
CA ARG A 27 -25.13 75.06 19.34
C ARG A 27 -25.40 73.61 19.69
N GLU A 28 -26.55 73.36 20.35
CA GLU A 28 -26.98 72.01 20.67
C GLU A 28 -27.27 71.19 19.42
N PHE A 29 -27.90 71.80 18.40
CA PHE A 29 -28.15 71.14 17.12
C PHE A 29 -26.85 70.74 16.42
N LEU A 30 -25.84 71.62 16.33
CA LEU A 30 -24.53 71.32 15.73
C LEU A 30 -23.83 70.22 16.52
N LYS A 31 -23.85 70.24 17.83
CA LYS A 31 -23.27 69.16 18.68
C LYS A 31 -23.96 67.80 18.48
N ASN A 32 -25.26 67.81 18.25
CA ASN A 32 -26.02 66.57 17.99
C ASN A 32 -25.69 66.07 16.56
N ILE A 33 -25.45 66.92 15.57
CA ILE A 33 -24.98 66.52 14.25
C ILE A 33 -23.60 65.90 14.36
N GLU A 34 -22.63 66.51 15.02
CA GLU A 34 -21.28 65.99 15.22
C GLU A 34 -21.33 64.62 15.92
N SER A 35 -22.12 64.49 16.95
CA SER A 35 -22.30 63.19 17.67
C SER A 35 -22.93 62.11 16.79
N ARG A 36 -23.91 62.49 15.97
CA ARG A 36 -24.50 61.58 14.98
C ARG A 36 -23.45 61.11 13.94
N ASP A 37 -22.70 62.06 13.37
CA ASP A 37 -21.72 61.78 12.34
C ASP A 37 -20.58 60.91 12.89
N TYR A 38 -20.11 61.17 14.11
CA TYR A 38 -19.18 60.31 14.83
C TYR A 38 -19.74 58.89 15.01
N SER A 39 -21.00 58.80 15.49
CA SER A 39 -21.64 57.48 15.70
C SER A 39 -21.86 56.72 14.41
N MET A 40 -22.19 57.43 13.30
CA MET A 40 -22.30 56.81 11.96
C MET A 40 -20.96 56.32 11.44
N ALA A 41 -19.90 57.11 11.58
CA ALA A 41 -18.54 56.68 11.21
C ALA A 41 -18.10 55.46 12.00
N ARG A 42 -18.34 55.45 13.31
CA ARG A 42 -18.02 54.31 14.17
C ARG A 42 -18.82 53.05 13.80
N LEU A 43 -20.12 53.20 13.51
CA LEU A 43 -20.97 52.10 13.04
C LEU A 43 -20.46 51.50 11.70
N SER A 44 -20.08 52.38 10.78
CA SER A 44 -19.49 51.95 9.49
C SER A 44 -18.22 51.15 9.69
N GLN A 45 -17.29 51.60 10.54
CA GLN A 45 -16.07 50.90 10.87
C GLN A 45 -16.35 49.53 11.50
N VAL A 46 -17.24 49.46 12.49
CA VAL A 46 -17.61 48.20 13.13
C VAL A 46 -18.23 47.21 12.15
N ASN A 47 -19.10 47.70 11.26
CA ASN A 47 -19.68 46.85 10.21
C ASN A 47 -18.65 46.31 9.24
N GLN A 48 -17.63 47.09 8.90
CA GLN A 48 -16.52 46.61 8.07
C GLN A 48 -15.71 45.56 8.79
N GLU A 49 -15.30 45.81 10.04
CA GLU A 49 -14.56 44.84 10.87
C GLU A 49 -15.35 43.55 11.04
N TYR A 50 -16.65 43.65 11.28
CA TYR A 50 -17.55 42.50 11.37
C TYR A 50 -17.58 41.70 10.06
N GLY A 51 -17.69 42.40 8.94
CA GLY A 51 -17.67 41.76 7.60
C GLY A 51 -16.38 40.99 7.33
N GLU A 52 -15.24 41.57 7.70
CA GLU A 52 -13.92 40.92 7.55
C GLU A 52 -13.81 39.69 8.45
N ILE A 53 -14.17 39.81 9.73
CA ILE A 53 -14.13 38.67 10.67
C ILE A 53 -15.08 37.56 10.22
N PHE A 54 -16.30 37.90 9.81
CA PHE A 54 -17.26 36.92 9.33
C PHE A 54 -16.76 36.17 8.08
N GLY A 55 -16.13 36.91 7.15
CA GLY A 55 -15.50 36.36 5.97
C GLY A 55 -14.38 35.40 6.32
N ASN A 56 -13.53 35.73 7.27
CA ASN A 56 -12.44 34.89 7.74
C ASN A 56 -12.94 33.61 8.45
N ILE A 57 -13.98 33.73 9.29
CA ILE A 57 -14.62 32.57 9.92
C ILE A 57 -15.18 31.61 8.85
N LYS A 58 -15.84 32.15 7.82
CA LYS A 58 -16.40 31.32 6.75
C LYS A 58 -15.30 30.58 5.98
N LYS A 59 -14.20 31.26 5.66
CA LYS A 59 -13.04 30.63 5.00
C LYS A 59 -12.42 29.54 5.88
N ALA A 60 -12.19 29.83 7.16
CA ALA A 60 -11.63 28.89 8.11
C ALA A 60 -12.50 27.63 8.29
N LYS A 61 -13.82 27.77 8.29
CA LYS A 61 -14.76 26.63 8.32
C LYS A 61 -14.62 25.73 7.11
N ILE A 62 -14.56 26.30 5.91
CA ILE A 62 -14.39 25.54 4.65
C ILE A 62 -13.05 24.80 4.67
N GLU A 63 -11.99 25.46 5.13
CA GLU A 63 -10.66 24.84 5.24
C GLU A 63 -10.65 23.69 6.26
N LEU A 64 -11.30 23.89 7.39
CA LEU A 64 -11.45 22.84 8.42
C LEU A 64 -12.19 21.61 7.87
N GLU A 65 -13.30 21.80 7.17
CA GLU A 65 -14.07 20.72 6.56
C GLU A 65 -13.20 19.93 5.55
N LYS A 66 -12.43 20.66 4.73
CA LYS A 66 -11.50 20.05 3.77
C LYS A 66 -10.40 19.25 4.48
N LEU A 67 -9.79 19.79 5.52
CA LEU A 67 -8.78 19.10 6.32
C LEU A 67 -9.35 17.85 7.00
N CYS A 68 -10.57 17.94 7.54
CA CYS A 68 -11.24 16.78 8.13
C CYS A 68 -11.52 15.66 7.13
N SER A 69 -11.90 15.99 5.89
CA SER A 69 -12.10 14.99 4.84
C SER A 69 -10.78 14.32 4.45
N THR A 70 -9.73 15.11 4.22
CA THR A 70 -8.40 14.60 3.91
C THR A 70 -7.85 13.71 5.03
N LEU A 71 -8.04 14.10 6.29
CA LEU A 71 -7.62 13.28 7.43
C LEU A 71 -8.32 11.93 7.47
N LYS A 72 -9.62 11.88 7.12
CA LYS A 72 -10.35 10.61 7.01
C LYS A 72 -9.79 9.71 5.91
N GLU A 73 -9.45 10.29 4.76
CA GLU A 73 -8.82 9.55 3.65
C GLU A 73 -7.45 8.99 4.05
N VAL A 74 -6.60 9.81 4.69
CA VAL A 74 -5.29 9.38 5.18
C VAL A 74 -5.43 8.21 6.16
N LYS A 75 -6.31 8.32 7.16
CA LYS A 75 -6.56 7.21 8.11
C LYS A 75 -7.04 5.92 7.43
N HIS A 76 -7.83 6.05 6.37
CA HIS A 76 -8.28 4.90 5.62
C HIS A 76 -7.13 4.23 4.87
N VAL A 77 -6.26 5.02 4.23
CA VAL A 77 -5.05 4.52 3.55
C VAL A 77 -4.07 3.89 4.55
N GLU A 78 -3.85 4.51 5.72
CA GLU A 78 -3.04 3.94 6.79
C GLU A 78 -3.54 2.55 7.22
N GLY A 79 -4.85 2.38 7.34
CA GLY A 79 -5.46 1.08 7.62
C GLY A 79 -5.12 0.02 6.57
N TYR A 80 -5.24 0.36 5.29
CA TYR A 80 -4.85 -0.56 4.20
C TYR A 80 -3.37 -0.89 4.22
N VAL A 81 -2.51 0.10 4.43
CA VAL A 81 -1.05 -0.13 4.50
C VAL A 81 -0.73 -1.11 5.63
N THR A 82 -1.31 -0.91 6.81
CA THR A 82 -1.11 -1.80 7.97
C THR A 82 -1.57 -3.24 7.67
N GLU A 83 -2.71 -3.41 7.01
CA GLU A 83 -3.19 -4.74 6.61
C GLU A 83 -2.27 -5.40 5.58
N LEU A 84 -1.78 -4.65 4.59
CA LEU A 84 -0.84 -5.16 3.60
C LEU A 84 0.50 -5.55 4.22
N GLU A 85 1.03 -4.75 5.14
CA GLU A 85 2.23 -5.08 5.91
C GLU A 85 2.04 -6.37 6.72
N HIS A 86 0.90 -6.51 7.39
CA HIS A 86 0.55 -7.72 8.11
C HIS A 86 0.50 -8.96 7.20
N ILE A 87 -0.09 -8.82 6.01
CA ILE A 87 -0.11 -9.91 5.02
C ILE A 87 1.32 -10.21 4.54
N GLN A 88 2.11 -9.19 4.23
CA GLN A 88 3.51 -9.37 3.81
C GLN A 88 4.33 -10.08 4.88
N GLU A 89 4.23 -9.67 6.15
CA GLU A 89 5.01 -10.21 7.26
C GLU A 89 4.56 -11.61 7.68
N ASN A 90 3.27 -11.90 7.65
CA ASN A 90 2.74 -13.15 8.19
C ASN A 90 2.43 -14.20 7.13
N VAL A 91 2.16 -13.80 5.88
CA VAL A 91 1.76 -14.73 4.81
C VAL A 91 2.90 -14.96 3.82
N TYR A 92 3.51 -13.86 3.35
CA TYR A 92 4.51 -13.89 2.26
C TYR A 92 5.97 -13.84 2.74
N ASN A 93 6.22 -13.80 4.04
CA ASN A 93 7.59 -13.87 4.53
C ASN A 93 8.23 -15.23 4.22
N ARG A 94 9.55 -15.33 4.44
CA ARG A 94 10.33 -16.56 4.16
C ARG A 94 9.80 -17.79 4.92
N ASP A 95 9.30 -17.60 6.12
CA ASP A 95 8.78 -18.66 7.00
C ASP A 95 7.26 -18.68 7.07
N GLY A 96 6.60 -17.88 6.24
CA GLY A 96 5.15 -17.80 6.13
C GLY A 96 4.53 -19.02 5.42
N PRO A 97 3.22 -19.19 5.55
CA PRO A 97 2.51 -20.35 5.03
C PRO A 97 2.64 -20.52 3.52
N VAL A 98 2.65 -19.42 2.76
CA VAL A 98 2.81 -19.47 1.30
C VAL A 98 4.19 -19.98 0.92
N SER A 99 5.25 -19.44 1.52
CA SER A 99 6.63 -19.87 1.25
C SER A 99 6.86 -21.32 1.65
N LYS A 100 6.30 -21.75 2.79
CA LYS A 100 6.34 -23.17 3.22
C LYS A 100 5.62 -24.08 2.22
N SER A 101 4.42 -23.71 1.80
CA SER A 101 3.65 -24.48 0.84
C SER A 101 4.38 -24.60 -0.50
N LEU A 102 4.95 -23.51 -1.01
CA LEU A 102 5.73 -23.53 -2.24
C LEU A 102 7.00 -24.39 -2.14
N ARG A 103 7.73 -24.30 -1.02
CA ARG A 103 8.89 -25.15 -0.79
C ARG A 103 8.51 -26.62 -0.70
N SER A 104 7.48 -26.97 0.06
CA SER A 104 7.01 -28.35 0.18
C SER A 104 6.60 -28.91 -1.18
N TRP A 105 5.84 -28.13 -1.96
CA TRP A 105 5.47 -28.52 -3.32
C TRP A 105 6.70 -28.72 -4.23
N ALA A 106 7.68 -27.81 -4.19
CA ALA A 106 8.90 -27.94 -4.99
C ALA A 106 9.70 -29.17 -4.59
N LEU A 107 9.87 -29.44 -3.29
CA LEU A 107 10.57 -30.62 -2.79
C LEU A 107 9.87 -31.92 -3.21
N GLU A 108 8.54 -31.94 -3.21
CA GLU A 108 7.74 -33.08 -3.65
C GLU A 108 7.95 -33.38 -5.13
N ILE A 109 7.85 -32.35 -5.99
CA ILE A 109 8.09 -32.51 -7.44
C ILE A 109 9.51 -32.98 -7.73
N ILE A 110 10.52 -32.38 -7.07
CA ILE A 110 11.93 -32.82 -7.22
C ILE A 110 12.08 -34.27 -6.79
N SER A 111 11.50 -34.64 -5.64
CA SER A 111 11.56 -36.02 -5.13
C SER A 111 10.96 -37.03 -6.10
N GLN A 112 9.79 -36.71 -6.65
CA GLN A 112 9.11 -37.54 -7.63
C GLN A 112 9.96 -37.70 -8.90
N LYS A 113 10.41 -36.57 -9.48
CA LYS A 113 11.21 -36.60 -10.71
C LYS A 113 12.57 -37.29 -10.51
N ALA A 114 13.25 -37.02 -9.41
CA ALA A 114 14.50 -37.70 -9.09
C ALA A 114 14.30 -39.20 -8.93
N SER A 115 13.20 -39.66 -8.33
CA SER A 115 12.89 -41.09 -8.23
C SER A 115 12.67 -41.75 -9.59
N GLU A 116 11.94 -41.07 -10.52
CA GLU A 116 11.78 -41.54 -11.91
C GLU A 116 13.11 -41.70 -12.63
N TYR A 117 14.05 -40.77 -12.41
CA TYR A 117 15.40 -40.88 -13.00
C TYR A 117 16.26 -41.98 -12.37
N LEU A 118 16.14 -42.18 -11.02
CA LEU A 118 16.84 -43.28 -10.35
C LEU A 118 16.42 -44.66 -10.85
N GLU A 119 15.13 -44.85 -11.09
CA GLU A 119 14.61 -46.09 -11.67
C GLU A 119 15.26 -46.37 -13.03
N LYS A 120 15.37 -45.34 -13.90
CA LYS A 120 16.03 -45.44 -15.21
C LYS A 120 17.56 -45.70 -15.11
N LEU A 121 18.20 -45.23 -14.03
CA LEU A 121 19.62 -45.41 -13.78
C LEU A 121 19.98 -46.81 -13.24
N ASN A 122 19.00 -47.68 -13.07
CA ASN A 122 19.17 -49.06 -12.60
C ASN A 122 19.96 -49.15 -11.27
N THR A 123 19.55 -48.35 -10.29
CA THR A 123 20.14 -48.35 -8.95
C THR A 123 19.35 -49.24 -8.00
N LYS A 124 19.97 -49.62 -6.85
CA LYS A 124 19.23 -50.29 -5.78
C LYS A 124 18.24 -49.37 -5.06
N ILE A 125 18.39 -48.06 -5.26
CA ILE A 125 17.55 -47.05 -4.66
C ILE A 125 16.34 -46.83 -5.55
N GLN A 126 15.15 -47.01 -4.99
CA GLN A 126 13.91 -46.94 -5.76
C GLN A 126 13.24 -45.57 -5.65
N ARG A 127 13.45 -44.88 -4.54
CA ARG A 127 12.80 -43.59 -4.29
C ARG A 127 13.67 -42.66 -3.45
N ILE A 128 13.61 -41.39 -3.75
CA ILE A 128 14.13 -40.28 -2.92
C ILE A 128 12.95 -39.51 -2.34
N SER A 129 13.10 -39.09 -1.10
CA SER A 129 12.19 -38.11 -0.47
C SER A 129 12.99 -36.96 0.09
N LEU A 130 12.61 -35.76 -0.30
CA LEU A 130 13.15 -34.52 0.23
C LEU A 130 12.18 -33.94 1.26
N SER A 131 12.68 -33.61 2.44
CA SER A 131 11.89 -32.97 3.48
C SER A 131 12.62 -31.78 4.08
N GLU A 132 11.89 -30.75 4.45
CA GLU A 132 12.44 -29.57 5.10
C GLU A 132 12.72 -29.87 6.59
N LYS A 133 13.94 -29.59 7.04
CA LYS A 133 14.34 -29.67 8.44
C LYS A 133 14.95 -28.34 8.87
N THR A 134 14.18 -27.53 9.58
CA THR A 134 14.56 -26.23 10.15
C THR A 134 15.14 -25.25 9.14
N ARG A 135 16.33 -25.46 8.59
CA ARG A 135 17.00 -24.62 7.57
C ARG A 135 17.63 -25.43 6.45
N ASP A 136 17.65 -26.74 6.58
CA ASP A 136 18.28 -27.66 5.65
C ASP A 136 17.24 -28.58 5.01
N VAL A 137 17.61 -29.18 3.89
CA VAL A 137 16.81 -30.19 3.21
C VAL A 137 17.38 -31.57 3.59
N ASN A 138 16.58 -32.40 4.22
CA ASN A 138 16.93 -33.77 4.52
C ASN A 138 16.63 -34.64 3.28
N ILE A 139 17.59 -35.49 2.90
CA ILE A 139 17.47 -36.42 1.79
C ILE A 139 17.38 -37.85 2.33
N SER A 140 16.24 -38.48 2.16
CA SER A 140 16.01 -39.86 2.53
C SER A 140 15.94 -40.73 1.28
N CYS A 141 16.76 -41.78 1.22
CA CYS A 141 16.82 -42.73 0.13
C CYS A 141 16.14 -44.04 0.52
N TYR A 142 15.28 -44.58 -0.32
CA TYR A 142 14.55 -45.82 -0.07
C TYR A 142 15.03 -46.94 -1.00
N SER A 143 15.47 -48.04 -0.38
CA SER A 143 15.82 -49.25 -1.06
C SER A 143 14.92 -50.37 -0.58
N ARG A 144 14.02 -50.86 -1.42
CA ARG A 144 12.99 -51.87 -1.07
C ARG A 144 12.22 -51.50 0.21
N ASN A 145 12.62 -52.02 1.37
CA ASN A 145 11.94 -51.80 2.65
C ASN A 145 12.79 -51.03 3.68
N THR A 146 13.93 -50.50 3.28
CA THR A 146 14.86 -49.79 4.18
C THR A 146 15.03 -48.36 3.76
N VAL A 147 15.05 -47.46 4.76
CA VAL A 147 15.41 -46.03 4.57
C VAL A 147 16.91 -45.91 4.84
N LEU A 148 17.62 -45.33 3.92
CA LEU A 148 19.06 -45.15 3.99
C LEU A 148 19.38 -43.64 3.96
N GLU A 149 20.30 -43.23 4.82
CA GLU A 149 20.89 -41.89 4.73
C GLU A 149 21.92 -41.84 3.61
N ILE A 150 22.16 -40.67 3.05
CA ILE A 150 23.01 -40.49 1.86
C ILE A 150 24.44 -40.94 2.15
N GLU A 151 24.92 -40.77 3.38
CA GLU A 151 26.25 -41.13 3.85
C GLU A 151 26.47 -42.65 3.90
N SER A 152 25.39 -43.44 4.00
CA SER A 152 25.45 -44.90 4.04
C SER A 152 25.46 -45.54 2.65
N LEU A 153 25.31 -44.77 1.59
CA LEU A 153 25.31 -45.22 0.20
C LEU A 153 26.74 -45.45 -0.32
N SER A 154 26.89 -46.40 -1.22
CA SER A 154 28.15 -46.54 -1.97
C SER A 154 28.42 -45.32 -2.85
N GLY A 155 29.70 -45.04 -3.18
CA GLY A 155 30.08 -43.87 -3.99
C GLY A 155 29.31 -43.78 -5.31
N GLY A 156 29.11 -44.90 -6.01
CA GLY A 156 28.31 -44.94 -7.24
C GLY A 156 26.83 -44.66 -7.03
N GLU A 157 26.26 -45.07 -5.88
CA GLU A 157 24.87 -44.76 -5.52
C GLU A 157 24.72 -43.28 -5.17
N GLN A 158 25.67 -42.70 -4.42
CA GLN A 158 25.68 -41.25 -4.11
C GLN A 158 25.72 -40.40 -5.37
N VAL A 159 26.58 -40.76 -6.36
CA VAL A 159 26.65 -40.06 -7.63
C VAL A 159 25.33 -40.20 -8.40
N SER A 160 24.71 -41.39 -8.41
CA SER A 160 23.43 -41.60 -9.07
C SER A 160 22.31 -40.78 -8.44
N VAL A 161 22.25 -40.69 -7.09
CA VAL A 161 21.29 -39.86 -6.36
C VAL A 161 21.53 -38.39 -6.66
N ALA A 162 22.77 -37.92 -6.60
CA ALA A 162 23.10 -36.51 -6.91
C ALA A 162 22.71 -36.13 -8.33
N LEU A 163 22.95 -37.00 -9.30
CA LEU A 163 22.57 -36.79 -10.69
C LEU A 163 21.05 -36.77 -10.87
N ALA A 164 20.35 -37.74 -10.29
CA ALA A 164 18.88 -37.79 -10.33
C ALA A 164 18.24 -36.54 -9.73
N LEU A 165 18.76 -36.03 -8.59
CA LEU A 165 18.30 -34.78 -7.98
C LEU A 165 18.56 -33.58 -8.90
N ARG A 166 19.73 -33.49 -9.55
CA ARG A 166 20.01 -32.40 -10.50
C ARG A 166 19.04 -32.41 -11.68
N LEU A 167 18.75 -33.60 -12.24
CA LEU A 167 17.78 -33.76 -13.32
C LEU A 167 16.35 -33.39 -12.85
N GLY A 168 15.96 -33.82 -11.64
CA GLY A 168 14.69 -33.45 -11.05
C GLY A 168 14.53 -31.94 -10.82
N MET A 169 15.59 -31.26 -10.35
CA MET A 169 15.63 -29.81 -10.22
C MET A 169 15.54 -29.09 -11.56
N SER A 170 16.26 -29.59 -12.57
CA SER A 170 16.19 -29.04 -13.94
C SER A 170 14.76 -29.09 -14.49
N HIS A 171 14.06 -30.20 -14.24
CA HIS A 171 12.65 -30.31 -14.63
C HIS A 171 11.75 -29.28 -13.96
N LEU A 172 11.92 -29.05 -12.67
CA LEU A 172 11.15 -28.01 -11.93
C LEU A 172 11.41 -26.59 -12.46
N LEU A 173 12.65 -26.28 -12.82
CA LEU A 173 13.03 -24.98 -13.36
C LEU A 173 12.57 -24.74 -14.80
N GLY A 174 11.81 -25.67 -15.38
CA GLY A 174 11.35 -25.57 -16.76
C GLY A 174 12.46 -25.80 -17.79
N ALA A 175 13.55 -26.44 -17.38
CA ALA A 175 14.67 -26.78 -18.24
C ALA A 175 14.30 -27.80 -19.34
N SER A 176 13.05 -28.30 -19.37
CA SER A 176 12.47 -29.00 -20.51
C SER A 176 12.53 -28.17 -21.82
N ASN A 177 12.76 -26.87 -21.75
CA ASN A 177 13.01 -25.98 -22.87
C ASN A 177 14.51 -25.66 -23.08
N LEU A 178 15.39 -26.13 -22.19
CA LEU A 178 16.84 -25.95 -22.32
C LEU A 178 17.40 -27.14 -23.12
N ASN A 179 17.66 -26.95 -24.40
CA ASN A 179 18.30 -27.93 -25.29
C ASN A 179 19.80 -28.10 -24.99
N PHE A 180 20.25 -27.71 -23.78
CA PHE A 180 21.67 -27.70 -23.47
C PHE A 180 21.92 -27.95 -21.98
N MET A 181 22.76 -28.99 -21.68
CA MET A 181 23.18 -29.29 -20.30
C MET A 181 24.69 -29.56 -20.30
N ILE A 182 25.40 -28.96 -19.37
CA ILE A 182 26.83 -29.21 -19.12
C ILE A 182 26.94 -30.10 -17.88
N LEU A 183 27.54 -31.26 -18.04
CA LEU A 183 27.85 -32.18 -16.95
C LEU A 183 29.37 -32.36 -16.92
N ASP A 184 29.99 -32.09 -15.78
CA ASP A 184 31.40 -32.31 -15.54
C ASP A 184 31.58 -33.73 -14.97
N GLU A 185 32.34 -34.57 -15.69
CA GLU A 185 32.62 -35.96 -15.32
C GLU A 185 31.43 -36.80 -14.81
N PRO A 186 30.24 -36.80 -15.46
CA PRO A 186 29.03 -37.42 -14.92
C PRO A 186 29.14 -38.95 -14.80
N THR A 187 30.15 -39.55 -15.38
CA THR A 187 30.42 -41.01 -15.36
C THR A 187 31.46 -41.39 -14.32
N ALA A 188 32.10 -40.47 -13.63
CA ALA A 188 33.05 -40.76 -12.56
C ALA A 188 32.38 -41.63 -11.49
N HIS A 189 33.07 -42.62 -11.03
CA HIS A 189 32.60 -43.59 -10.02
C HIS A 189 31.37 -44.44 -10.38
N LEU A 190 30.91 -44.41 -11.66
CA LEU A 190 29.86 -45.31 -12.15
C LEU A 190 30.48 -46.57 -12.79
N ASP A 191 29.86 -47.72 -12.56
CA ASP A 191 30.16 -48.95 -13.25
C ASP A 191 29.69 -48.90 -14.70
N SER A 192 30.10 -49.93 -15.49
CA SER A 192 29.84 -49.97 -16.95
C SER A 192 28.33 -50.02 -17.29
N GLU A 193 27.52 -50.63 -16.43
CA GLU A 193 26.07 -50.75 -16.62
C GLU A 193 25.37 -49.42 -16.38
N ARG A 194 25.70 -48.76 -15.26
CA ARG A 194 25.14 -47.42 -14.92
C ARG A 194 25.58 -46.33 -15.90
N ARG A 195 26.83 -46.41 -16.45
CA ARG A 195 27.27 -45.52 -17.53
C ARG A 195 26.37 -45.59 -18.75
N LYS A 196 26.04 -46.82 -19.18
CA LYS A 196 25.12 -47.04 -20.31
C LYS A 196 23.74 -46.52 -20.03
N SER A 197 23.21 -46.79 -18.82
CA SER A 197 21.91 -46.30 -18.39
C SER A 197 21.87 -44.76 -18.36
N LEU A 198 22.94 -44.09 -17.87
CA LEU A 198 23.06 -42.65 -17.87
C LEU A 198 23.02 -42.09 -19.31
N VAL A 199 23.78 -42.63 -20.24
CA VAL A 199 23.78 -42.21 -21.64
C VAL A 199 22.36 -42.32 -22.23
N ASN A 200 21.67 -43.43 -21.95
CA ASN A 200 20.29 -43.62 -22.40
C ASN A 200 19.33 -42.58 -21.79
N VAL A 201 19.46 -42.26 -20.51
CA VAL A 201 18.63 -41.20 -19.84
C VAL A 201 18.90 -39.84 -20.47
N LEU A 202 20.18 -39.48 -20.68
CA LEU A 202 20.56 -38.20 -21.28
C LEU A 202 20.12 -38.06 -22.75
N SER A 203 20.02 -39.17 -23.48
CA SER A 203 19.54 -39.16 -24.87
C SER A 203 18.01 -39.01 -24.98
N GLN A 204 17.28 -39.15 -23.88
CA GLN A 204 15.81 -39.02 -23.82
C GLN A 204 15.35 -37.67 -23.20
N LEU A 205 16.30 -36.85 -22.77
CA LEU A 205 16.05 -35.49 -22.32
C LEU A 205 15.97 -34.52 -23.48
#